data_f0d64a91fadbd758e1d3da2e6e76810a
#
_entry.id   f0d64a91fadbd758e1d3da2e6e76810a
#
_cell.length_a   1.000
_cell.length_b   1.000
_cell.length_c   1.000
_cell.angle_alpha   90.00
_cell.angle_beta   90.00
_cell.angle_gamma   90.00
#
_symmetry.space_group_name_H-M   'P 1'
#
loop_
_entity.id
_entity.type
_entity.pdbx_description
1 polymer ?
#
loop_
_entity_poly.entity_id
_entity_poly.type
_entity_poly.pdbx_seq_one_letter_code
_entity_poly.pdbx_strand_id
1 'polypeptide(L)'
;FLIRPRRFGKSLFLSMMRYYYDILEKDNFVSLFSGLWIEKNPTPLMGEFQVLYLDFSRVGGDIETLSQSFDVYCSAVAEDFARRYEAFYPPEYLSEVLKQKTFVGKLNVIDLYAKRMRRKLYLIVDEYDNFTNVVLNVKGEQVYHAMTHAEGFYRSVFKQYKGMFDRILMMGVSPVTMDDVTSGYNIATSLTLDPQFNMMLGFSETEVREMIRYYQGVGALHADEDALIAEMKPWYDGYCFSRRALKTDPKMYNTDMVSYYIRNYISHGEAPEEMLDRNTATDYNKLDKLIRLDKLDGDRKSVLLEVAQNGFTLGEVQPSFPAHRLIEPDMFKSLLYYYGLLTISGTRGVNTILSIPNNNVRRQFYEYLVIEYNKILQVNMSKLSETFDSAALDGDWRPMMEYICRQYHDTTSVRSLIEGERNIQGFMTAYFSLDPYYLTNPEVELSHGYCDFFLMPDFHRCATTAHAYIVELKYLKPDATEEAAAKQWDEAVEQIRGYGEGKAVRALAGKAALHLIVVQIKGHSLYRMDEIR
;
A
#
# COMPACT_ATOMS: atom_id res chain seq x y z
N PHE A 1 -16.41 -9.33 6.81
CA PHE A 1 -15.68 -8.09 6.54
C PHE A 1 -14.55 -8.33 5.53
N LEU A 2 -14.19 -7.27 4.79
CA LEU A 2 -13.09 -7.28 3.82
C LEU A 2 -12.17 -6.08 4.08
N ILE A 3 -10.87 -6.36 4.15
CA ILE A 3 -9.83 -5.35 4.27
C ILE A 3 -9.04 -5.31 2.95
N ARG A 4 -8.85 -4.13 2.41
CA ARG A 4 -8.00 -3.86 1.24
C ARG A 4 -7.26 -2.54 1.44
N PRO A 5 -6.09 -2.38 0.87
CA PRO A 5 -5.38 -1.10 0.89
C PRO A 5 -6.26 0.03 0.36
N ARG A 6 -5.87 1.26 0.60
CA ARG A 6 -6.57 2.41 0.05
C ARG A 6 -6.51 2.41 -1.47
N ARG A 7 -7.50 3.06 -2.09
CA ARG A 7 -7.56 3.27 -3.55
C ARG A 7 -7.74 1.99 -4.38
N PHE A 8 -8.27 0.91 -3.77
CA PHE A 8 -8.65 -0.33 -4.45
C PHE A 8 -10.14 -0.40 -4.83
N GLY A 9 -10.88 0.73 -4.80
CA GLY A 9 -12.28 0.77 -5.21
C GLY A 9 -13.29 0.32 -4.15
N LYS A 10 -12.94 0.25 -2.86
CA LYS A 10 -13.83 -0.20 -1.77
C LYS A 10 -15.16 0.53 -1.73
N SER A 11 -15.13 1.87 -1.65
CA SER A 11 -16.35 2.70 -1.54
C SER A 11 -17.23 2.61 -2.78
N LEU A 12 -16.61 2.49 -3.98
CA LEU A 12 -17.35 2.26 -5.23
C LEU A 12 -18.07 0.91 -5.18
N PHE A 13 -17.37 -0.14 -4.77
CA PHE A 13 -17.96 -1.48 -4.63
C PHE A 13 -19.12 -1.48 -3.61
N LEU A 14 -18.96 -0.84 -2.45
CA LEU A 14 -20.03 -0.72 -1.46
C LEU A 14 -21.23 0.07 -2.00
N SER A 15 -20.99 1.10 -2.81
CA SER A 15 -22.05 1.82 -3.52
C SER A 15 -22.81 0.91 -4.49
N MET A 16 -22.08 0.11 -5.28
CA MET A 16 -22.70 -0.89 -6.17
C MET A 16 -23.55 -1.90 -5.38
N MET A 17 -23.04 -2.41 -4.26
CA MET A 17 -23.77 -3.32 -3.38
C MET A 17 -25.03 -2.68 -2.83
N ARG A 18 -24.97 -1.41 -2.41
CA ARG A 18 -26.11 -0.64 -1.94
C ARG A 18 -27.21 -0.60 -3.01
N TYR A 19 -26.88 -0.14 -4.22
CA TYR A 19 -27.85 -0.05 -5.31
C TYR A 19 -28.38 -1.40 -5.77
N TYR A 20 -27.58 -2.44 -5.74
CA TYR A 20 -27.96 -3.78 -6.15
C TYR A 20 -28.98 -4.43 -5.19
N TYR A 21 -28.81 -4.25 -3.90
CA TYR A 21 -29.64 -4.90 -2.90
C TYR A 21 -30.82 -4.07 -2.41
N ASP A 22 -30.82 -2.74 -2.66
CA ASP A 22 -31.86 -1.84 -2.18
C ASP A 22 -33.18 -2.08 -2.90
N ILE A 23 -34.24 -2.30 -2.10
CA ILE A 23 -35.60 -2.55 -2.61
C ILE A 23 -36.16 -1.37 -3.43
N LEU A 24 -35.72 -0.15 -3.14
CA LEU A 24 -36.12 1.06 -3.90
C LEU A 24 -35.42 1.22 -5.25
N GLU A 25 -34.33 0.50 -5.45
CA GLU A 25 -33.55 0.57 -6.70
C GLU A 25 -33.84 -0.62 -7.63
N LYS A 26 -34.78 -1.47 -7.27
CA LYS A 26 -35.13 -2.67 -8.05
C LYS A 26 -35.51 -2.37 -9.49
N ASP A 27 -36.29 -1.31 -9.71
CA ASP A 27 -36.74 -0.91 -11.04
C ASP A 27 -35.59 -0.22 -11.84
N ASN A 28 -34.57 0.30 -11.16
CA ASN A 28 -33.38 0.91 -11.75
C ASN A 28 -32.28 -0.10 -12.12
N PHE A 29 -32.47 -1.38 -11.78
CA PHE A 29 -31.45 -2.41 -11.91
C PHE A 29 -30.85 -2.47 -13.32
N VAL A 30 -31.67 -2.53 -14.36
CA VAL A 30 -31.18 -2.62 -15.74
C VAL A 30 -30.38 -1.35 -16.13
N SER A 31 -30.85 -0.17 -15.76
CA SER A 31 -30.15 1.09 -16.10
C SER A 31 -28.80 1.22 -15.38
N LEU A 32 -28.70 0.71 -14.14
CA LEU A 32 -27.48 0.81 -13.32
C LEU A 32 -26.44 -0.26 -13.65
N PHE A 33 -26.88 -1.46 -14.04
CA PHE A 33 -26.01 -2.62 -14.21
C PHE A 33 -25.95 -3.14 -15.65
N SER A 34 -26.49 -2.38 -16.62
CA SER A 34 -26.45 -2.73 -18.04
C SER A 34 -25.01 -2.96 -18.53
N GLY A 35 -24.82 -4.03 -19.29
CA GLY A 35 -23.52 -4.43 -19.82
C GLY A 35 -22.62 -5.19 -18.84
N LEU A 36 -22.97 -5.25 -17.55
CA LEU A 36 -22.21 -6.00 -16.56
C LEU A 36 -22.69 -7.46 -16.50
N TRP A 37 -21.79 -8.35 -16.09
CA TRP A 37 -22.11 -9.78 -15.93
C TRP A 37 -23.35 -10.03 -15.05
N ILE A 38 -23.50 -9.24 -13.98
CA ILE A 38 -24.59 -9.36 -13.00
C ILE A 38 -25.97 -9.03 -13.60
N GLU A 39 -26.05 -8.23 -14.67
CA GLU A 39 -27.30 -7.96 -15.37
C GLU A 39 -27.93 -9.25 -15.91
N LYS A 40 -27.09 -10.12 -16.49
CA LYS A 40 -27.52 -11.42 -17.07
C LYS A 40 -27.64 -12.54 -16.03
N ASN A 41 -27.05 -12.36 -14.85
CA ASN A 41 -26.96 -13.36 -13.79
C ASN A 41 -27.38 -12.77 -12.42
N PRO A 42 -28.56 -12.15 -12.30
CA PRO A 42 -29.00 -11.57 -11.04
C PRO A 42 -29.20 -12.64 -9.98
N THR A 43 -28.86 -12.31 -8.74
CA THR A 43 -29.14 -13.21 -7.61
C THR A 43 -30.59 -13.10 -7.12
N PRO A 44 -31.14 -14.13 -6.45
CA PRO A 44 -32.48 -14.07 -5.88
C PRO A 44 -32.68 -12.97 -4.82
N LEU A 45 -31.60 -12.36 -4.35
CA LEU A 45 -31.62 -11.32 -3.31
C LEU A 45 -31.54 -9.90 -3.88
N MET A 46 -31.48 -9.72 -5.19
CA MET A 46 -31.44 -8.43 -5.87
C MET A 46 -32.72 -7.62 -5.53
N GLY A 47 -32.54 -6.40 -5.02
CA GLY A 47 -33.66 -5.51 -4.68
C GLY A 47 -34.55 -6.03 -3.54
N GLU A 48 -34.02 -6.81 -2.58
CA GLU A 48 -34.80 -7.45 -1.52
C GLU A 48 -34.58 -6.82 -0.12
N PHE A 49 -33.67 -5.86 0.02
CA PHE A 49 -33.30 -5.30 1.31
C PHE A 49 -33.63 -3.82 1.44
N GLN A 50 -33.83 -3.38 2.66
CA GLN A 50 -33.67 -1.98 3.05
C GLN A 50 -32.23 -1.80 3.52
N VAL A 51 -31.47 -0.93 2.86
CA VAL A 51 -30.03 -0.81 3.05
C VAL A 51 -29.68 0.38 3.92
N LEU A 52 -29.10 0.14 5.09
CA LEU A 52 -28.49 1.15 5.94
C LEU A 52 -27.00 1.25 5.60
N TYR A 53 -26.57 2.40 5.09
CA TYR A 53 -25.19 2.67 4.71
C TYR A 53 -24.55 3.66 5.67
N LEU A 54 -23.49 3.24 6.37
CA LEU A 54 -22.71 4.06 7.28
C LEU A 54 -21.30 4.28 6.71
N ASP A 55 -20.91 5.53 6.57
CA ASP A 55 -19.58 5.94 6.15
C ASP A 55 -18.87 6.63 7.32
N PHE A 56 -17.98 5.88 7.99
CA PHE A 56 -17.32 6.42 9.18
C PHE A 56 -16.19 7.41 8.89
N SER A 57 -15.84 7.64 7.62
CA SER A 57 -14.94 8.74 7.26
C SER A 57 -15.51 10.11 7.61
N ARG A 58 -16.84 10.21 7.71
CA ARG A 58 -17.59 11.43 8.04
C ARG A 58 -17.65 11.75 9.53
N VAL A 59 -17.18 10.83 10.36
CA VAL A 59 -17.14 11.05 11.81
C VAL A 59 -15.78 11.60 12.18
N GLY A 60 -15.75 12.83 12.59
CA GLY A 60 -14.56 13.55 13.05
C GLY A 60 -14.77 14.17 14.41
N GLY A 61 -13.74 14.79 14.95
CA GLY A 61 -13.74 15.51 16.21
C GLY A 61 -12.60 15.09 17.13
N ASP A 62 -12.45 15.82 18.22
CA ASP A 62 -11.53 15.45 19.29
C ASP A 62 -12.02 14.19 20.01
N ILE A 63 -11.11 13.47 20.64
CA ILE A 63 -11.39 12.20 21.33
C ILE A 63 -12.52 12.32 22.35
N GLU A 64 -12.58 13.45 23.06
CA GLU A 64 -13.62 13.72 24.07
C GLU A 64 -15.02 13.86 23.47
N THR A 65 -15.12 14.33 22.24
CA THR A 65 -16.39 14.56 21.50
C THR A 65 -16.69 13.45 20.50
N LEU A 66 -15.78 12.52 20.26
CA LEU A 66 -15.87 11.51 19.20
C LEU A 66 -17.10 10.60 19.38
N SER A 67 -17.40 10.16 20.59
CA SER A 67 -18.60 9.34 20.88
C SER A 67 -19.89 10.09 20.56
N GLN A 68 -19.94 11.38 20.88
CA GLN A 68 -21.08 12.23 20.59
C GLN A 68 -21.20 12.49 19.08
N SER A 69 -20.08 12.80 18.42
CA SER A 69 -20.04 13.00 16.95
C SER A 69 -20.50 11.74 16.20
N PHE A 70 -20.09 10.57 16.70
CA PHE A 70 -20.55 9.28 16.17
C PHE A 70 -22.07 9.11 16.31
N ASP A 71 -22.62 9.33 17.52
CA ASP A 71 -24.06 9.16 17.76
C ASP A 71 -24.87 10.16 16.94
N VAL A 72 -24.44 11.41 16.82
CA VAL A 72 -25.08 12.45 16.00
C VAL A 72 -25.10 12.05 14.53
N TYR A 73 -23.96 11.65 13.96
CA TYR A 73 -23.87 11.22 12.56
C TYR A 73 -24.74 10.00 12.28
N CYS A 74 -24.58 8.94 13.08
CA CYS A 74 -25.32 7.69 12.87
C CYS A 74 -26.83 7.87 13.12
N SER A 75 -27.21 8.74 14.08
CA SER A 75 -28.62 9.10 14.31
C SER A 75 -29.24 9.80 13.10
N ALA A 76 -28.51 10.74 12.48
CA ALA A 76 -28.99 11.42 11.27
C ALA A 76 -29.17 10.44 10.11
N VAL A 77 -28.23 9.50 9.92
CA VAL A 77 -28.34 8.47 8.88
C VAL A 77 -29.51 7.50 9.15
N ALA A 78 -29.76 7.14 10.42
CA ALA A 78 -30.91 6.31 10.79
C ALA A 78 -32.26 7.02 10.57
N GLU A 79 -32.32 8.34 10.78
CA GLU A 79 -33.51 9.15 10.45
C GLU A 79 -33.75 9.23 8.95
N ASP A 80 -32.71 9.45 8.15
CA ASP A 80 -32.79 9.43 6.68
C ASP A 80 -33.27 8.06 6.18
N PHE A 81 -32.71 6.98 6.71
CA PHE A 81 -33.16 5.62 6.44
C PHE A 81 -34.66 5.46 6.77
N ALA A 82 -35.10 5.90 7.94
CA ALA A 82 -36.49 5.77 8.33
C ALA A 82 -37.45 6.53 7.40
N ARG A 83 -37.08 7.75 6.97
CA ARG A 83 -37.85 8.53 5.99
C ARG A 83 -37.86 7.87 4.62
N ARG A 84 -36.72 7.38 4.16
CA ARG A 84 -36.56 6.74 2.84
C ARG A 84 -37.47 5.52 2.69
N TYR A 85 -37.68 4.76 3.75
CA TYR A 85 -38.49 3.52 3.72
C TYR A 85 -39.83 3.63 4.42
N GLU A 86 -40.32 4.83 4.81
CA GLU A 86 -41.55 4.99 5.58
C GLU A 86 -42.76 4.37 4.91
N ALA A 87 -42.84 4.38 3.56
CA ALA A 87 -43.94 3.79 2.80
C ALA A 87 -44.10 2.27 2.98
N PHE A 88 -43.11 1.58 3.53
CA PHE A 88 -43.19 0.15 3.84
C PHE A 88 -43.71 -0.17 5.25
N TYR A 89 -44.04 0.88 6.04
CA TYR A 89 -44.36 0.79 7.45
C TYR A 89 -45.68 1.52 7.78
N PRO A 90 -46.31 1.22 8.92
CA PRO A 90 -47.49 1.94 9.35
C PRO A 90 -47.15 3.41 9.70
N PRO A 91 -48.18 4.31 9.70
CA PRO A 91 -47.96 5.76 9.84
C PRO A 91 -47.23 6.21 11.11
N GLU A 92 -47.33 5.45 12.21
CA GLU A 92 -46.64 5.75 13.47
C GLU A 92 -45.14 5.49 13.44
N TYR A 93 -44.66 4.66 12.52
CA TYR A 93 -43.25 4.24 12.45
C TYR A 93 -42.27 5.40 12.50
N LEU A 94 -42.38 6.33 11.55
CA LEU A 94 -41.44 7.45 11.45
C LEU A 94 -41.44 8.29 12.73
N SER A 95 -42.64 8.57 13.29
CA SER A 95 -42.74 9.36 14.51
C SER A 95 -42.10 8.65 15.71
N GLU A 96 -42.17 7.33 15.79
CA GLU A 96 -41.55 6.56 16.87
C GLU A 96 -40.03 6.51 16.73
N VAL A 97 -39.48 6.40 15.51
CA VAL A 97 -38.03 6.51 15.28
C VAL A 97 -37.50 7.90 15.66
N LEU A 98 -38.19 8.96 15.23
CA LEU A 98 -37.78 10.35 15.51
C LEU A 98 -37.86 10.73 17.00
N LYS A 99 -38.72 10.09 17.80
CA LYS A 99 -38.74 10.29 19.26
C LYS A 99 -37.49 9.78 19.97
N GLN A 100 -36.73 8.87 19.36
CA GLN A 100 -35.53 8.30 19.97
C GLN A 100 -34.38 9.30 19.90
N LYS A 101 -33.69 9.49 21.05
CA LYS A 101 -32.62 10.47 21.18
C LYS A 101 -31.25 9.96 20.72
N THR A 102 -31.04 8.64 20.69
CA THR A 102 -29.77 8.01 20.39
C THR A 102 -29.87 7.14 19.14
N PHE A 103 -28.78 6.95 18.46
CA PHE A 103 -28.68 6.05 17.31
C PHE A 103 -29.17 4.64 17.63
N VAL A 104 -28.75 4.09 18.77
CA VAL A 104 -29.17 2.76 19.22
C VAL A 104 -30.67 2.68 19.45
N GLY A 105 -31.26 3.71 20.06
CA GLY A 105 -32.71 3.78 20.25
C GLY A 105 -33.47 3.75 18.93
N LYS A 106 -32.96 4.52 17.92
CA LYS A 106 -33.53 4.53 16.56
C LYS A 106 -33.46 3.16 15.89
N LEU A 107 -32.29 2.50 15.96
CA LEU A 107 -32.11 1.16 15.41
C LEU A 107 -33.05 0.12 16.04
N ASN A 108 -33.25 0.16 17.35
CA ASN A 108 -34.15 -0.74 18.03
C ASN A 108 -35.60 -0.62 17.52
N VAL A 109 -36.07 0.61 17.28
CA VAL A 109 -37.39 0.85 16.69
C VAL A 109 -37.45 0.35 15.25
N ILE A 110 -36.43 0.67 14.44
CA ILE A 110 -36.34 0.20 13.04
C ILE A 110 -36.39 -1.33 12.98
N ASP A 111 -35.58 -2.02 13.79
CA ASP A 111 -35.56 -3.50 13.86
C ASP A 111 -36.92 -4.10 14.27
N LEU A 112 -37.57 -3.51 15.29
CA LEU A 112 -38.87 -3.95 15.74
C LEU A 112 -39.93 -3.92 14.61
N TYR A 113 -39.97 -2.78 13.89
CA TYR A 113 -40.93 -2.62 12.79
C TYR A 113 -40.54 -3.47 11.57
N ALA A 114 -39.27 -3.60 11.25
CA ALA A 114 -38.79 -4.45 10.17
C ALA A 114 -39.17 -5.92 10.40
N LYS A 115 -39.00 -6.44 11.62
CA LYS A 115 -39.44 -7.79 12.00
C LYS A 115 -40.95 -7.98 11.91
N ARG A 116 -41.73 -7.01 12.40
CA ARG A 116 -43.20 -7.04 12.31
C ARG A 116 -43.67 -7.09 10.86
N MET A 117 -43.06 -6.30 10.00
CA MET A 117 -43.40 -6.17 8.58
C MET A 117 -42.64 -7.16 7.69
N ARG A 118 -41.88 -8.08 8.28
CA ARG A 118 -41.03 -9.08 7.57
C ARG A 118 -40.14 -8.45 6.51
N ARG A 119 -39.55 -7.27 6.81
CA ARG A 119 -38.60 -6.59 5.95
C ARG A 119 -37.19 -7.05 6.28
N LYS A 120 -36.35 -7.23 5.24
CA LYS A 120 -34.94 -7.62 5.37
C LYS A 120 -34.08 -6.37 5.46
N LEU A 121 -33.18 -6.32 6.43
CA LEU A 121 -32.26 -5.23 6.66
C LEU A 121 -30.85 -5.64 6.26
N TYR A 122 -30.17 -4.77 5.53
CA TYR A 122 -28.75 -4.92 5.18
C TYR A 122 -27.95 -3.73 5.72
N LEU A 123 -26.95 -3.98 6.54
CA LEU A 123 -26.01 -2.98 7.02
C LEU A 123 -24.74 -3.00 6.17
N ILE A 124 -24.39 -1.88 5.61
CA ILE A 124 -23.12 -1.65 4.93
C ILE A 124 -22.33 -0.60 5.71
N VAL A 125 -21.09 -0.90 6.08
CA VAL A 125 -20.19 0.02 6.79
C VAL A 125 -18.92 0.22 6.00
N ASP A 126 -18.67 1.47 5.58
CA ASP A 126 -17.42 1.89 4.96
C ASP A 126 -16.49 2.53 6.00
N GLU A 127 -15.18 2.34 5.83
CA GLU A 127 -14.12 2.86 6.71
C GLU A 127 -14.37 2.58 8.20
N TYR A 128 -14.77 1.35 8.54
CA TYR A 128 -15.08 0.95 9.91
C TYR A 128 -13.93 1.21 10.89
N ASP A 129 -12.71 1.29 10.40
CA ASP A 129 -11.47 1.49 11.15
C ASP A 129 -11.00 2.95 11.23
N ASN A 130 -11.76 3.91 10.68
CA ASN A 130 -11.35 5.31 10.65
C ASN A 130 -11.09 5.89 12.05
N PHE A 131 -11.92 5.55 13.03
CA PHE A 131 -11.74 6.00 14.42
C PHE A 131 -10.44 5.54 15.04
N THR A 132 -10.09 4.27 14.84
CA THR A 132 -8.88 3.70 15.41
C THR A 132 -7.64 4.34 14.83
N ASN A 133 -7.67 4.68 13.53
CA ASN A 133 -6.59 5.40 12.90
C ASN A 133 -6.42 6.82 13.48
N VAL A 134 -7.53 7.52 13.79
CA VAL A 134 -7.49 8.84 14.44
C VAL A 134 -6.94 8.73 15.86
N VAL A 135 -7.42 7.78 16.64
CA VAL A 135 -7.02 7.61 18.04
C VAL A 135 -5.59 7.13 18.19
N LEU A 136 -5.20 6.14 17.41
CA LEU A 136 -3.80 5.65 17.37
C LEU A 136 -2.83 6.77 16.94
N ASN A 137 -3.25 7.66 16.04
CA ASN A 137 -2.40 8.73 15.52
C ASN A 137 -2.22 9.93 16.47
N VAL A 138 -3.14 10.18 17.42
CA VAL A 138 -3.17 11.45 18.17
C VAL A 138 -2.77 11.32 19.64
N LYS A 139 -3.13 10.25 20.36
CA LYS A 139 -2.92 10.16 21.82
C LYS A 139 -2.52 8.78 22.38
N GLY A 140 -2.14 7.83 21.52
CA GLY A 140 -1.57 6.55 21.98
C GLY A 140 -2.58 5.53 22.49
N GLU A 141 -2.02 4.44 22.94
CA GLU A 141 -2.66 3.17 23.27
C GLU A 141 -3.78 3.26 24.33
N GLN A 142 -3.61 4.11 25.35
CA GLN A 142 -4.56 4.21 26.47
C GLN A 142 -5.94 4.69 26.05
N VAL A 143 -6.02 5.64 25.11
CA VAL A 143 -7.29 6.17 24.62
C VAL A 143 -7.95 5.18 23.66
N TYR A 144 -7.16 4.51 22.85
CA TYR A 144 -7.65 3.41 21.99
C TYR A 144 -8.32 2.32 22.85
N HIS A 145 -7.66 1.90 23.93
CA HIS A 145 -8.23 0.93 24.87
C HIS A 145 -9.55 1.39 25.49
N ALA A 146 -9.68 2.66 25.85
CA ALA A 146 -10.91 3.18 26.42
C ALA A 146 -12.11 3.14 25.44
N MET A 147 -11.84 3.21 24.13
CA MET A 147 -12.89 3.15 23.10
C MET A 147 -13.29 1.72 22.70
N THR A 148 -12.33 0.82 22.66
CA THR A 148 -12.49 -0.55 22.13
C THR A 148 -12.64 -1.61 23.22
N HIS A 149 -12.34 -1.29 24.48
CA HIS A 149 -12.47 -2.21 25.61
C HIS A 149 -13.91 -2.69 25.82
N ALA A 150 -14.10 -3.68 26.69
CA ALA A 150 -15.36 -4.38 26.91
C ALA A 150 -16.59 -3.48 27.13
N GLU A 151 -16.39 -2.26 27.63
CA GLU A 151 -17.41 -1.25 27.91
C GLU A 151 -17.36 -0.04 26.93
N GLY A 152 -16.43 -0.06 25.96
CA GLY A 152 -16.28 1.04 25.00
C GLY A 152 -17.51 1.20 24.11
N PHE A 153 -17.87 2.46 23.81
CA PHE A 153 -19.07 2.77 23.03
C PHE A 153 -19.06 2.09 21.65
N TYR A 154 -17.92 2.03 21.00
CA TYR A 154 -17.77 1.45 19.67
C TYR A 154 -18.13 -0.03 19.67
N ARG A 155 -17.56 -0.81 20.59
CA ARG A 155 -17.86 -2.23 20.77
C ARG A 155 -19.32 -2.46 21.15
N SER A 156 -19.90 -1.61 21.99
CA SER A 156 -21.31 -1.73 22.41
C SER A 156 -22.27 -1.58 21.24
N VAL A 157 -21.98 -0.67 20.30
CA VAL A 157 -22.78 -0.47 19.08
C VAL A 157 -22.70 -1.70 18.16
N PHE A 158 -21.49 -2.21 17.90
CA PHE A 158 -21.33 -3.40 17.05
C PHE A 158 -22.01 -4.65 17.64
N LYS A 159 -21.98 -4.83 18.95
CA LYS A 159 -22.71 -5.93 19.60
C LYS A 159 -24.21 -5.89 19.33
N GLN A 160 -24.79 -4.71 19.20
CA GLN A 160 -26.23 -4.55 18.96
C GLN A 160 -26.62 -4.84 17.52
N TYR A 161 -25.71 -4.73 16.55
CA TYR A 161 -25.99 -5.13 15.17
C TYR A 161 -26.33 -6.62 15.04
N LYS A 162 -25.90 -7.44 16.02
CA LYS A 162 -26.19 -8.87 16.07
C LYS A 162 -27.70 -9.11 16.21
N GLY A 163 -28.29 -9.77 15.22
CA GLY A 163 -29.70 -10.12 15.21
C GLY A 163 -30.65 -9.00 14.81
N MET A 164 -30.17 -7.81 14.48
CA MET A 164 -30.94 -6.73 13.85
C MET A 164 -30.92 -6.82 12.33
N PHE A 165 -29.78 -7.14 11.74
CA PHE A 165 -29.59 -7.17 10.30
C PHE A 165 -29.48 -8.60 9.77
N ASP A 166 -30.16 -8.86 8.63
CA ASP A 166 -30.08 -10.14 7.92
C ASP A 166 -28.70 -10.32 7.26
N ARG A 167 -28.07 -9.22 6.87
CA ARG A 167 -26.74 -9.17 6.27
C ARG A 167 -25.97 -7.96 6.77
N ILE A 168 -24.66 -8.14 6.95
CA ILE A 168 -23.74 -7.07 7.33
C ILE A 168 -22.48 -7.21 6.46
N LEU A 169 -22.07 -6.14 5.80
CA LEU A 169 -20.80 -6.03 5.09
C LEU A 169 -20.02 -4.82 5.61
N MET A 170 -18.79 -5.05 6.03
CA MET A 170 -17.90 -3.99 6.53
C MET A 170 -16.61 -3.98 5.72
N MET A 171 -16.17 -2.81 5.30
CA MET A 171 -14.90 -2.61 4.63
C MET A 171 -14.05 -1.56 5.32
N GLY A 172 -12.74 -1.78 5.30
CA GLY A 172 -11.74 -0.88 5.89
C GLY A 172 -10.34 -1.17 5.38
N VAL A 173 -9.35 -0.65 6.09
CA VAL A 173 -7.92 -0.78 5.78
C VAL A 173 -7.16 -1.51 6.88
N SER A 174 -7.54 -1.35 8.15
CA SER A 174 -6.81 -1.88 9.29
C SER A 174 -7.47 -3.12 9.91
N PRO A 175 -6.72 -4.18 10.23
CA PRO A 175 -7.24 -5.36 10.93
C PRO A 175 -7.37 -5.13 12.45
N VAL A 176 -6.73 -4.10 12.98
CA VAL A 176 -6.58 -3.85 14.41
C VAL A 176 -7.92 -3.69 15.11
N THR A 177 -8.79 -2.86 14.56
CA THR A 177 -10.13 -2.61 15.12
C THR A 177 -10.99 -3.86 15.19
N MET A 178 -10.82 -4.77 14.23
CA MET A 178 -11.69 -5.95 14.14
C MET A 178 -11.47 -6.92 15.28
N ASP A 179 -10.23 -7.12 15.74
CA ASP A 179 -9.97 -8.01 16.87
C ASP A 179 -10.60 -7.47 18.15
N ASP A 180 -10.42 -6.19 18.44
CA ASP A 180 -10.95 -5.54 19.63
C ASP A 180 -12.49 -5.47 19.62
N VAL A 181 -13.09 -5.27 18.45
CA VAL A 181 -14.56 -5.24 18.27
C VAL A 181 -15.14 -6.65 18.24
N THR A 182 -14.47 -7.61 17.58
CA THR A 182 -15.01 -8.96 17.37
C THR A 182 -14.77 -9.93 18.53
N SER A 183 -13.88 -9.65 19.48
CA SER A 183 -13.68 -10.50 20.66
C SER A 183 -14.95 -10.71 21.52
N GLY A 184 -16.03 -9.98 21.20
CA GLY A 184 -17.39 -10.21 21.71
C GLY A 184 -18.45 -10.41 20.62
N TYR A 185 -18.02 -10.52 19.34
CA TYR A 185 -18.91 -10.55 18.15
C TYR A 185 -18.46 -11.70 17.22
N ASN A 186 -18.48 -12.92 17.74
CA ASN A 186 -18.04 -14.15 17.04
C ASN A 186 -18.82 -14.50 15.73
N ILE A 187 -19.25 -13.50 14.97
CA ILE A 187 -20.10 -13.68 13.78
C ILE A 187 -19.43 -13.16 12.51
N ALA A 188 -18.45 -12.26 12.62
CA ALA A 188 -17.82 -11.68 11.45
C ALA A 188 -16.81 -12.66 10.82
N THR A 189 -17.06 -13.07 9.59
CA THR A 189 -16.13 -13.85 8.79
C THR A 189 -15.18 -12.91 8.05
N SER A 190 -13.86 -13.12 8.17
CA SER A 190 -12.88 -12.41 7.37
C SER A 190 -12.80 -13.00 5.96
N LEU A 191 -13.06 -12.16 4.97
CA LEU A 191 -12.93 -12.50 3.55
C LEU A 191 -11.55 -12.10 2.98
N THR A 192 -10.76 -11.41 3.77
CA THR A 192 -9.55 -10.70 3.33
C THR A 192 -8.49 -11.62 2.75
N LEU A 193 -8.22 -12.74 3.44
CA LEU A 193 -7.18 -13.71 3.04
C LEU A 193 -7.76 -14.93 2.29
N ASP A 194 -9.08 -14.96 2.08
CA ASP A 194 -9.72 -16.04 1.34
C ASP A 194 -9.40 -15.91 -0.16
N PRO A 195 -8.91 -16.99 -0.81
CA PRO A 195 -8.54 -16.97 -2.22
C PRO A 195 -9.70 -16.61 -3.15
N GLN A 196 -10.94 -16.89 -2.78
CA GLN A 196 -12.13 -16.55 -3.60
C GLN A 196 -12.31 -15.04 -3.74
N PHE A 197 -11.83 -14.26 -2.77
CA PHE A 197 -11.95 -12.80 -2.76
C PHE A 197 -10.64 -12.06 -3.12
N ASN A 198 -9.61 -12.80 -3.56
CA ASN A 198 -8.33 -12.18 -3.93
C ASN A 198 -8.50 -11.12 -5.04
N MET A 199 -9.30 -11.43 -6.05
CA MET A 199 -9.54 -10.57 -7.21
C MET A 199 -10.80 -9.71 -7.08
N MET A 200 -11.39 -9.60 -5.90
CA MET A 200 -12.65 -8.88 -5.70
C MET A 200 -12.52 -7.37 -5.88
N LEU A 201 -11.38 -6.81 -5.53
CA LEU A 201 -11.05 -5.40 -5.66
C LEU A 201 -9.64 -5.24 -6.22
N GLY A 202 -9.41 -4.16 -6.94
CA GLY A 202 -8.25 -3.99 -7.81
C GLY A 202 -8.64 -4.27 -9.25
N PHE A 203 -7.72 -4.12 -10.18
CA PHE A 203 -7.87 -4.59 -11.55
C PHE A 203 -6.88 -5.72 -11.84
N SER A 204 -7.34 -6.78 -12.48
CA SER A 204 -6.47 -7.75 -13.13
C SER A 204 -5.86 -7.13 -14.40
N GLU A 205 -4.76 -7.69 -14.89
CA GLU A 205 -4.18 -7.23 -16.18
C GLU A 205 -5.19 -7.33 -17.33
N THR A 206 -6.04 -8.37 -17.32
CA THR A 206 -7.10 -8.54 -18.33
C THR A 206 -8.08 -7.37 -18.32
N GLU A 207 -8.54 -6.94 -17.14
CA GLU A 207 -9.45 -5.80 -17.00
C GLU A 207 -8.79 -4.47 -17.38
N VAL A 208 -7.51 -4.28 -17.08
CA VAL A 208 -6.75 -3.11 -17.54
C VAL A 208 -6.65 -3.10 -19.07
N ARG A 209 -6.38 -4.24 -19.70
CA ARG A 209 -6.37 -4.37 -21.17
C ARG A 209 -7.73 -4.09 -21.78
N GLU A 210 -8.81 -4.59 -21.19
CA GLU A 210 -10.18 -4.31 -21.63
C GLU A 210 -10.50 -2.81 -21.55
N MET A 211 -10.07 -2.14 -20.48
CA MET A 211 -10.22 -0.69 -20.31
C MET A 211 -9.45 0.08 -21.40
N ILE A 212 -8.21 -0.30 -21.71
CA ILE A 212 -7.41 0.30 -22.79
C ILE A 212 -8.14 0.13 -24.13
N ARG A 213 -8.58 -1.07 -24.46
CA ARG A 213 -9.29 -1.37 -25.71
C ARG A 213 -10.60 -0.57 -25.84
N TYR A 214 -11.32 -0.39 -24.73
CA TYR A 214 -12.51 0.46 -24.72
C TYR A 214 -12.18 1.89 -25.12
N TYR A 215 -11.16 2.52 -24.52
CA TYR A 215 -10.77 3.88 -24.86
C TYR A 215 -10.16 4.00 -26.26
N GLN A 216 -9.48 2.98 -26.75
CA GLN A 216 -9.05 2.91 -28.16
C GLN A 216 -10.26 2.83 -29.10
N GLY A 217 -11.27 2.02 -28.78
CA GLY A 217 -12.48 1.83 -29.57
C GLY A 217 -13.33 3.09 -29.71
N VAL A 218 -13.35 3.95 -28.68
CA VAL A 218 -14.04 5.27 -28.76
C VAL A 218 -13.13 6.40 -29.27
N GLY A 219 -11.89 6.08 -29.71
CA GLY A 219 -10.96 7.06 -30.29
C GLY A 219 -10.35 8.02 -29.28
N ALA A 220 -10.40 7.70 -27.97
CA ALA A 220 -9.82 8.54 -26.92
C ALA A 220 -8.36 8.20 -26.59
N LEU A 221 -7.88 7.02 -26.96
CA LEU A 221 -6.53 6.53 -26.69
C LEU A 221 -5.89 6.00 -27.98
N HIS A 222 -4.67 6.47 -28.29
CA HIS A 222 -3.96 6.14 -29.53
C HIS A 222 -2.54 5.60 -29.25
N ALA A 223 -2.43 4.64 -28.34
CA ALA A 223 -1.16 4.02 -28.00
C ALA A 223 -1.23 2.50 -28.09
N ASP A 224 -0.10 1.84 -28.20
CA ASP A 224 0.00 0.38 -28.21
C ASP A 224 -0.35 -0.19 -26.83
N GLU A 225 -1.23 -1.19 -26.79
CA GLU A 225 -1.71 -1.81 -25.54
C GLU A 225 -0.57 -2.42 -24.73
N ASP A 226 0.34 -3.16 -25.39
CA ASP A 226 1.43 -3.84 -24.70
C ASP A 226 2.47 -2.85 -24.16
N ALA A 227 2.69 -1.75 -24.88
CA ALA A 227 3.55 -0.67 -24.41
C ALA A 227 2.99 -0.02 -23.13
N LEU A 228 1.69 0.30 -23.10
CA LEU A 228 1.03 0.89 -21.92
C LEU A 228 1.06 -0.07 -20.73
N ILE A 229 0.82 -1.36 -20.94
CA ILE A 229 0.90 -2.36 -19.87
C ILE A 229 2.33 -2.50 -19.35
N ALA A 230 3.32 -2.57 -20.23
CA ALA A 230 4.72 -2.69 -19.83
C ALA A 230 5.18 -1.48 -18.98
N GLU A 231 4.67 -0.30 -19.29
CA GLU A 231 4.94 0.92 -18.57
C GLU A 231 4.24 0.99 -17.21
N MET A 232 2.94 0.65 -17.13
CA MET A 232 2.16 0.69 -15.89
C MET A 232 2.53 -0.42 -14.89
N LYS A 233 2.87 -1.61 -15.38
CA LYS A 233 3.04 -2.82 -14.56
C LYS A 233 4.04 -2.67 -13.42
N PRO A 234 5.25 -2.14 -13.62
CA PRO A 234 6.23 -1.96 -12.54
C PRO A 234 5.76 -1.00 -11.43
N TRP A 235 4.81 -0.12 -11.74
CA TRP A 235 4.38 0.96 -10.87
C TRP A 235 3.08 0.68 -10.11
N TYR A 236 2.16 -0.09 -10.67
CA TYR A 236 0.79 -0.20 -10.17
C TYR A 236 0.32 -1.61 -9.90
N ASP A 237 1.00 -2.62 -10.45
CA ASP A 237 0.73 -4.04 -10.26
C ASP A 237 1.37 -4.60 -8.98
N GLY A 238 1.26 -5.88 -8.77
CA GLY A 238 2.01 -6.65 -7.80
C GLY A 238 1.25 -7.04 -6.54
N TYR A 239 0.00 -6.60 -6.36
CA TYR A 239 -0.76 -6.90 -5.15
C TYR A 239 -1.41 -8.29 -5.19
N CYS A 240 -1.08 -9.12 -4.20
CA CYS A 240 -1.70 -10.42 -3.96
C CYS A 240 -2.21 -10.47 -2.52
N PHE A 241 -3.49 -10.84 -2.35
CA PHE A 241 -4.17 -10.80 -1.06
C PHE A 241 -4.39 -12.17 -0.43
N SER A 242 -4.00 -13.25 -1.09
CA SER A 242 -4.14 -14.59 -0.54
C SER A 242 -2.95 -15.48 -0.91
N ARG A 243 -2.33 -16.10 0.11
CA ARG A 243 -1.25 -17.08 -0.11
C ARG A 243 -1.69 -18.25 -1.02
N ARG A 244 -2.96 -18.65 -0.91
CA ARG A 244 -3.49 -19.76 -1.72
C ARG A 244 -3.70 -19.37 -3.18
N ALA A 245 -3.91 -18.09 -3.43
CA ALA A 245 -4.08 -17.56 -4.78
C ALA A 245 -2.77 -17.50 -5.58
N LEU A 246 -1.59 -17.57 -4.96
CA LEU A 246 -0.29 -17.59 -5.63
C LEU A 246 -0.15 -18.66 -6.74
N LYS A 247 -0.98 -19.70 -6.68
CA LYS A 247 -0.96 -20.78 -7.68
C LYS A 247 -1.52 -20.37 -9.05
N THR A 248 -2.24 -19.26 -9.12
CA THR A 248 -2.96 -18.81 -10.32
C THR A 248 -2.48 -17.45 -10.85
N ASP A 249 -1.32 -16.98 -10.37
CA ASP A 249 -0.73 -15.65 -10.67
C ASP A 249 -1.74 -14.48 -10.54
N PRO A 250 -2.24 -14.22 -9.34
CA PRO A 250 -3.39 -13.36 -9.09
C PRO A 250 -2.98 -11.93 -8.71
N LYS A 251 -2.01 -11.37 -9.38
CA LYS A 251 -1.55 -10.00 -9.11
C LYS A 251 -2.59 -9.00 -9.56
N MET A 252 -2.79 -7.99 -8.74
CA MET A 252 -3.79 -6.95 -8.93
C MET A 252 -3.13 -5.58 -9.03
N TYR A 253 -3.63 -4.77 -9.96
CA TYR A 253 -3.30 -3.36 -10.08
C TYR A 253 -4.11 -2.52 -9.11
N ASN A 254 -3.52 -1.43 -8.63
CA ASN A 254 -4.26 -0.40 -7.90
C ASN A 254 -5.17 0.37 -8.87
N THR A 255 -6.49 0.38 -8.62
CA THR A 255 -7.49 0.92 -9.53
C THR A 255 -7.36 2.42 -9.76
N ASP A 256 -7.05 3.18 -8.72
CA ASP A 256 -6.92 4.63 -8.78
C ASP A 256 -5.70 5.04 -9.61
N MET A 257 -4.58 4.32 -9.43
CA MET A 257 -3.35 4.56 -10.16
C MET A 257 -3.48 4.26 -11.66
N VAL A 258 -4.13 3.14 -12.01
CA VAL A 258 -4.44 2.82 -13.41
C VAL A 258 -5.33 3.91 -14.02
N SER A 259 -6.37 4.32 -13.30
CA SER A 259 -7.28 5.38 -13.77
C SER A 259 -6.57 6.73 -13.91
N TYR A 260 -5.64 7.05 -13.01
CA TYR A 260 -4.80 8.23 -13.08
C TYR A 260 -3.92 8.21 -14.33
N TYR A 261 -3.24 7.11 -14.60
CA TYR A 261 -2.37 6.95 -15.75
C TYR A 261 -3.15 7.08 -17.07
N ILE A 262 -4.24 6.31 -17.23
CA ILE A 262 -5.04 6.32 -18.46
C ILE A 262 -5.65 7.70 -18.72
N ARG A 263 -6.16 8.38 -17.68
CA ARG A 263 -6.69 9.74 -17.79
C ARG A 263 -5.61 10.73 -18.25
N ASN A 264 -4.39 10.64 -17.71
CA ASN A 264 -3.27 11.46 -18.13
C ASN A 264 -2.94 11.22 -19.61
N TYR A 265 -2.84 9.95 -19.99
CA TYR A 265 -2.52 9.57 -21.36
C TYR A 265 -3.57 10.07 -22.37
N ILE A 266 -4.85 9.94 -22.03
CA ILE A 266 -5.95 10.49 -22.86
C ILE A 266 -5.86 12.01 -22.98
N SER A 267 -5.47 12.72 -21.92
CA SER A 267 -5.44 14.18 -21.89
C SER A 267 -4.21 14.78 -22.58
N HIS A 268 -3.06 14.09 -22.52
CA HIS A 268 -1.77 14.65 -22.94
C HIS A 268 -1.06 13.84 -24.04
N GLY A 269 -1.51 12.61 -24.32
CA GLY A 269 -0.89 11.72 -25.31
C GLY A 269 0.37 11.00 -24.81
N GLU A 270 0.70 11.16 -23.53
CA GLU A 270 1.88 10.59 -22.90
C GLU A 270 1.60 10.18 -21.44
N ALA A 271 2.49 9.38 -20.88
CA ALA A 271 2.44 8.99 -19.46
C ALA A 271 2.58 10.20 -18.53
N PRO A 272 2.06 10.13 -17.29
CA PRO A 272 2.29 11.18 -16.32
C PRO A 272 3.79 11.28 -15.97
N GLU A 273 4.33 12.51 -15.89
CA GLU A 273 5.70 12.76 -15.43
C GLU A 273 5.98 12.14 -14.05
N GLU A 274 4.99 12.24 -13.16
CA GLU A 274 5.02 11.58 -11.86
C GLU A 274 4.06 10.40 -11.87
N MET A 275 4.60 9.18 -11.81
CA MET A 275 3.81 7.95 -11.80
C MET A 275 2.97 7.78 -10.52
N LEU A 276 3.20 8.60 -9.50
CA LEU A 276 2.39 8.68 -8.29
C LEU A 276 1.55 9.96 -8.28
N ASP A 277 0.23 9.82 -8.26
CA ASP A 277 -0.66 10.97 -8.07
C ASP A 277 -0.35 11.66 -6.73
N ARG A 278 -0.03 12.96 -6.75
CA ARG A 278 0.30 13.75 -5.55
C ARG A 278 -0.82 13.77 -4.52
N ASN A 279 -2.08 13.66 -4.95
CA ASN A 279 -3.22 13.54 -4.04
C ASN A 279 -3.23 12.19 -3.29
N THR A 280 -2.64 11.16 -3.87
CA THR A 280 -2.41 9.86 -3.22
C THR A 280 -1.18 9.87 -2.34
N ALA A 281 -0.17 10.66 -2.63
CA ALA A 281 1.05 10.76 -1.80
C ALA A 281 0.74 11.15 -0.35
N THR A 282 -0.28 11.97 -0.10
CA THR A 282 -0.72 12.32 1.27
C THR A 282 -1.28 11.13 2.05
N ASP A 283 -1.86 10.14 1.39
CA ASP A 283 -2.32 8.90 2.04
C ASP A 283 -1.15 7.97 2.40
N TYR A 284 -0.08 8.04 1.65
CA TYR A 284 1.15 7.29 1.88
C TYR A 284 2.05 7.89 2.98
N ASN A 285 1.90 9.17 3.33
CA ASN A 285 2.50 9.77 4.54
C ASN A 285 2.06 9.09 5.84
N LYS A 286 1.26 8.03 5.73
CA LYS A 286 0.90 7.17 6.86
C LYS A 286 2.02 6.24 7.29
N LEU A 287 2.93 5.84 6.40
CA LEU A 287 4.13 5.14 6.85
C LEU A 287 4.91 6.02 7.84
N ASP A 288 5.12 7.29 7.49
CA ASP A 288 5.73 8.27 8.39
C ASP A 288 4.93 8.44 9.69
N LYS A 289 3.59 8.48 9.62
CA LYS A 289 2.73 8.54 10.81
C LYS A 289 2.78 7.25 11.63
N LEU A 290 2.70 6.08 11.00
CA LEU A 290 2.81 4.79 11.68
C LEU A 290 4.15 4.62 12.38
N ILE A 291 5.19 5.18 11.80
CA ILE A 291 6.54 5.14 12.32
C ILE A 291 6.73 6.18 13.43
N ARG A 292 6.10 7.35 13.33
CA ARG A 292 6.09 8.39 14.38
C ARG A 292 5.23 8.04 15.58
N LEU A 293 4.31 7.07 15.45
CA LEU A 293 3.39 6.66 16.50
C LEU A 293 4.05 6.14 17.77
N ASP A 294 5.37 5.89 17.70
CA ASP A 294 6.14 5.61 18.88
C ASP A 294 7.59 6.07 18.74
N LYS A 295 8.14 6.43 19.88
CA LYS A 295 9.56 6.24 20.20
C LYS A 295 9.84 4.74 20.06
N LEU A 296 9.98 4.28 18.81
CA LEU A 296 10.05 2.88 18.41
C LEU A 296 11.28 2.24 19.05
N ASP A 297 11.05 1.41 20.05
CA ASP A 297 12.03 0.44 20.48
C ASP A 297 12.36 -0.52 19.33
N GLY A 298 13.64 -0.68 19.09
CA GLY A 298 14.41 -1.51 18.16
C GLY A 298 13.74 -2.39 17.10
N ASP A 299 12.72 -3.17 17.43
CA ASP A 299 12.25 -4.28 16.60
C ASP A 299 11.46 -3.87 15.33
N ARG A 300 10.66 -2.82 15.38
CA ARG A 300 9.91 -2.35 14.20
C ARG A 300 10.81 -1.65 13.18
N LYS A 301 11.81 -0.92 13.68
CA LYS A 301 12.83 -0.31 12.84
C LYS A 301 13.63 -1.36 12.10
N SER A 302 13.95 -2.48 12.76
CA SER A 302 14.65 -3.61 12.13
C SER A 302 13.83 -4.23 10.98
N VAL A 303 12.50 -4.36 11.13
CA VAL A 303 11.61 -4.84 10.06
C VAL A 303 11.64 -3.91 8.86
N LEU A 304 11.57 -2.59 9.07
CA LEU A 304 11.60 -1.62 7.97
C LEU A 304 12.95 -1.62 7.25
N LEU A 305 14.04 -1.72 8.00
CA LEU A 305 15.38 -1.85 7.44
C LEU A 305 15.53 -3.16 6.65
N GLU A 306 15.04 -4.28 7.19
CA GLU A 306 15.03 -5.58 6.49
C GLU A 306 14.28 -5.50 5.16
N VAL A 307 13.06 -4.93 5.17
CA VAL A 307 12.24 -4.77 3.96
C VAL A 307 12.92 -3.86 2.94
N ALA A 308 13.48 -2.75 3.39
CA ALA A 308 14.13 -1.81 2.49
C ALA A 308 15.43 -2.36 1.88
N GLN A 309 16.19 -3.15 2.64
CA GLN A 309 17.44 -3.77 2.20
C GLN A 309 17.21 -4.97 1.27
N ASN A 310 16.26 -5.83 1.64
CA ASN A 310 16.04 -7.09 0.92
C ASN A 310 14.91 -7.01 -0.12
N GLY A 311 14.09 -5.95 -0.10
CA GLY A 311 12.86 -5.86 -0.88
C GLY A 311 11.72 -6.75 -0.33
N PHE A 312 11.98 -7.58 0.68
CA PHE A 312 11.02 -8.49 1.31
C PHE A 312 11.38 -8.80 2.76
N THR A 313 10.43 -9.39 3.47
CA THR A 313 10.61 -10.02 4.79
C THR A 313 9.85 -11.34 4.85
N LEU A 314 10.19 -12.19 5.82
CA LEU A 314 9.47 -13.43 6.09
C LEU A 314 8.53 -13.23 7.28
N GLY A 315 7.31 -13.75 7.19
CA GLY A 315 6.33 -13.68 8.26
C GLY A 315 5.02 -14.34 7.87
N GLU A 316 4.06 -14.33 8.79
CA GLU A 316 2.70 -14.78 8.54
C GLU A 316 1.73 -13.61 8.69
N VAL A 317 0.83 -13.41 7.72
CA VAL A 317 -0.18 -12.36 7.81
C VAL A 317 -1.25 -12.79 8.79
N GLN A 318 -1.39 -12.06 9.88
CA GLN A 318 -2.42 -12.30 10.88
C GLN A 318 -3.75 -11.68 10.42
N PRO A 319 -4.87 -12.41 10.46
CA PRO A 319 -6.16 -11.93 9.96
C PRO A 319 -6.75 -10.78 10.79
N SER A 320 -6.45 -10.73 12.09
CA SER A 320 -6.77 -9.64 13.02
C SER A 320 -5.89 -9.73 14.26
N PHE A 321 -5.67 -8.62 14.92
CA PHE A 321 -4.92 -8.55 16.19
C PHE A 321 -5.22 -7.24 16.94
N PRO A 322 -5.15 -7.23 18.28
CA PRO A 322 -5.38 -6.03 19.06
C PRO A 322 -4.19 -5.04 18.97
N ALA A 323 -4.47 -3.76 19.19
CA ALA A 323 -3.48 -2.68 19.02
C ALA A 323 -2.20 -2.86 19.87
N HIS A 324 -2.32 -3.35 21.10
CA HIS A 324 -1.16 -3.54 21.99
C HIS A 324 -0.14 -4.54 21.45
N ARG A 325 -0.55 -5.45 20.55
CA ARG A 325 0.37 -6.40 19.90
C ARG A 325 1.11 -5.82 18.69
N LEU A 326 0.86 -4.58 18.32
CA LEU A 326 1.61 -3.89 17.24
C LEU A 326 3.11 -3.74 17.52
N ILE A 327 3.53 -3.89 18.80
CA ILE A 327 4.95 -3.95 19.18
C ILE A 327 5.63 -5.23 18.67
N GLU A 328 4.87 -6.29 18.41
CA GLU A 328 5.40 -7.56 17.91
C GLU A 328 5.74 -7.44 16.42
N PRO A 329 6.94 -7.86 15.96
CA PRO A 329 7.38 -7.73 14.56
C PRO A 329 6.39 -8.32 13.56
N ASP A 330 5.80 -9.49 13.82
CA ASP A 330 4.88 -10.14 12.89
C ASP A 330 3.54 -9.41 12.76
N MET A 331 3.07 -8.76 13.85
CA MET A 331 1.88 -7.91 13.80
C MET A 331 2.15 -6.64 13.01
N PHE A 332 3.33 -6.08 13.16
CA PHE A 332 3.75 -4.92 12.38
C PHE A 332 3.91 -5.26 10.88
N LYS A 333 4.51 -6.40 10.53
CA LYS A 333 4.56 -6.91 9.14
C LYS A 333 3.16 -7.09 8.55
N SER A 334 2.24 -7.64 9.36
CA SER A 334 0.83 -7.77 8.96
C SER A 334 0.18 -6.41 8.70
N LEU A 335 0.45 -5.42 9.55
CA LEU A 335 -0.05 -4.06 9.35
C LEU A 335 0.47 -3.44 8.05
N LEU A 336 1.79 -3.56 7.77
CA LEU A 336 2.38 -3.10 6.51
C LEU A 336 1.70 -3.75 5.30
N TYR A 337 1.39 -5.04 5.38
CA TYR A 337 0.64 -5.75 4.35
C TYR A 337 -0.77 -5.16 4.15
N TYR A 338 -1.54 -4.96 5.21
CA TYR A 338 -2.90 -4.40 5.12
C TYR A 338 -2.92 -2.97 4.58
N TYR A 339 -1.90 -2.18 4.87
CA TYR A 339 -1.75 -0.85 4.27
C TYR A 339 -1.26 -0.86 2.82
N GLY A 340 -0.95 -2.03 2.26
CA GLY A 340 -0.45 -2.18 0.89
C GLY A 340 1.01 -1.82 0.71
N LEU A 341 1.76 -1.73 1.80
CA LEU A 341 3.21 -1.51 1.77
C LEU A 341 3.98 -2.82 1.53
N LEU A 342 3.36 -3.94 1.87
CA LEU A 342 3.83 -5.28 1.54
C LEU A 342 2.72 -6.06 0.83
N THR A 343 3.13 -7.06 0.05
CA THR A 343 2.25 -8.00 -0.64
C THR A 343 2.72 -9.43 -0.44
N ILE A 344 1.84 -10.39 -0.59
CA ILE A 344 2.20 -11.81 -0.59
C ILE A 344 2.81 -12.14 -1.96
N SER A 345 4.09 -12.52 -2.00
CA SER A 345 4.80 -12.82 -3.26
C SER A 345 5.27 -14.26 -3.39
N GLY A 346 5.31 -15.01 -2.30
CA GLY A 346 5.79 -16.38 -2.32
C GLY A 346 5.72 -17.08 -0.96
N THR A 347 6.40 -18.22 -0.87
CA THR A 347 6.54 -18.99 0.36
C THR A 347 7.96 -19.54 0.50
N ARG A 348 8.49 -19.52 1.71
CA ARG A 348 9.75 -20.17 2.06
C ARG A 348 9.54 -21.09 3.26
N GLY A 349 9.42 -22.38 2.99
CA GLY A 349 9.00 -23.36 3.99
C GLY A 349 7.58 -23.05 4.48
N VAL A 350 7.41 -22.86 5.78
CA VAL A 350 6.12 -22.52 6.39
C VAL A 350 5.80 -21.04 6.31
N ASN A 351 6.81 -20.18 6.15
CA ASN A 351 6.67 -18.73 6.15
C ASN A 351 6.18 -18.20 4.80
N THR A 352 5.43 -17.11 4.86
CA THR A 352 5.05 -16.32 3.69
C THR A 352 6.15 -15.30 3.37
N ILE A 353 6.48 -15.13 2.11
CA ILE A 353 7.34 -14.05 1.64
C ILE A 353 6.44 -12.83 1.44
N LEU A 354 6.72 -11.77 2.20
CA LEU A 354 6.07 -10.47 2.10
C LEU A 354 7.03 -9.50 1.45
N SER A 355 6.77 -9.10 0.20
CA SER A 355 7.64 -8.23 -0.58
C SER A 355 7.00 -6.86 -0.85
N ILE A 356 7.83 -5.91 -1.23
CA ILE A 356 7.36 -4.62 -1.76
C ILE A 356 6.62 -4.88 -3.08
N PRO A 357 5.36 -4.42 -3.24
CA PRO A 357 4.56 -4.77 -4.42
C PRO A 357 5.06 -4.14 -5.73
N ASN A 358 5.49 -2.88 -5.69
CA ASN A 358 5.83 -2.12 -6.90
C ASN A 358 6.72 -0.91 -6.60
N ASN A 359 7.11 -0.19 -7.67
CA ASN A 359 8.03 0.95 -7.58
C ASN A 359 7.45 2.13 -6.79
N ASN A 360 6.14 2.37 -6.83
CA ASN A 360 5.53 3.43 -6.03
C ASN A 360 5.72 3.19 -4.52
N VAL A 361 5.50 1.97 -4.07
CA VAL A 361 5.70 1.60 -2.67
C VAL A 361 7.18 1.56 -2.31
N ARG A 362 8.02 1.05 -3.23
CA ARG A 362 9.49 1.00 -3.04
C ARG A 362 10.06 2.40 -2.80
N ARG A 363 9.67 3.37 -3.62
CA ARG A 363 10.09 4.77 -3.48
C ARG A 363 9.74 5.33 -2.10
N GLN A 364 8.57 5.03 -1.56
CA GLN A 364 8.16 5.48 -0.23
C GLN A 364 9.00 4.87 0.89
N PHE A 365 9.35 3.58 0.79
CA PHE A 365 10.28 2.99 1.75
C PHE A 365 11.64 3.68 1.73
N TYR A 366 12.13 4.05 0.55
CA TYR A 366 13.40 4.74 0.42
C TYR A 366 13.35 6.18 0.91
N GLU A 367 12.30 6.93 0.60
CA GLU A 367 12.07 8.27 1.15
C GLU A 367 12.02 8.23 2.68
N TYR A 368 11.40 7.23 3.25
CA TYR A 368 11.41 7.02 4.70
C TYR A 368 12.81 6.76 5.24
N LEU A 369 13.57 5.87 4.63
CA LEU A 369 14.95 5.58 5.04
C LEU A 369 15.81 6.84 5.05
N VAL A 370 15.66 7.65 4.02
CA VAL A 370 16.37 8.94 3.90
C VAL A 370 16.03 9.85 5.07
N ILE A 371 14.74 9.99 5.41
CA ILE A 371 14.31 10.82 6.55
C ILE A 371 14.94 10.29 7.85
N GLU A 372 14.99 8.98 8.05
CA GLU A 372 15.62 8.37 9.24
C GLU A 372 17.14 8.60 9.26
N TYR A 373 17.80 8.44 8.12
CA TYR A 373 19.23 8.73 8.02
C TYR A 373 19.51 10.23 8.18
N ASN A 374 18.69 11.11 7.63
CA ASN A 374 18.84 12.56 7.75
C ASN A 374 18.64 13.10 9.18
N LYS A 375 17.92 12.41 10.05
CA LYS A 375 17.88 12.76 11.48
C LYS A 375 19.25 12.63 12.15
N ILE A 376 20.10 11.78 11.59
CA ILE A 376 21.45 11.47 12.10
C ILE A 376 22.51 12.19 11.28
N LEU A 377 22.26 12.36 9.98
CA LEU A 377 23.17 12.94 8.97
C LEU A 377 22.62 14.27 8.49
N GLN A 378 23.40 15.32 8.58
CA GLN A 378 23.09 16.61 7.93
C GLN A 378 23.45 16.52 6.44
N VAL A 379 22.60 15.88 5.62
CA VAL A 379 22.83 15.76 4.18
C VAL A 379 22.63 17.12 3.50
N ASN A 380 23.64 17.58 2.80
CA ASN A 380 23.51 18.73 1.92
C ASN A 380 22.85 18.29 0.61
N MET A 381 21.51 18.46 0.54
CA MET A 381 20.72 18.04 -0.61
C MET A 381 21.10 18.74 -1.90
N SER A 382 21.45 20.04 -1.86
CA SER A 382 21.86 20.77 -3.07
C SER A 382 23.14 20.20 -3.65
N LYS A 383 24.13 19.92 -2.81
CA LYS A 383 25.40 19.33 -3.26
C LYS A 383 25.21 17.90 -3.79
N LEU A 384 24.34 17.12 -3.17
CA LEU A 384 24.01 15.78 -3.65
C LEU A 384 23.37 15.86 -5.04
N SER A 385 22.34 16.72 -5.21
CA SER A 385 21.67 16.92 -6.50
C SER A 385 22.66 17.31 -7.62
N GLU A 386 23.58 18.26 -7.37
CA GLU A 386 24.62 18.64 -8.34
C GLU A 386 25.47 17.44 -8.80
N THR A 387 25.79 16.52 -7.88
CA THR A 387 26.60 15.34 -8.24
C THR A 387 25.80 14.32 -9.05
N PHE A 388 24.48 14.22 -8.82
CA PHE A 388 23.61 13.40 -9.64
C PHE A 388 23.38 13.99 -11.03
N ASP A 389 23.21 15.32 -11.14
CA ASP A 389 23.12 16.00 -12.43
C ASP A 389 24.35 15.67 -13.30
N SER A 390 25.54 15.78 -12.73
CA SER A 390 26.80 15.45 -13.43
C SER A 390 26.85 13.97 -13.84
N ALA A 391 26.43 13.07 -12.96
CA ALA A 391 26.38 11.64 -13.28
C ALA A 391 25.37 11.34 -14.38
N ALA A 392 24.15 11.88 -14.28
CA ALA A 392 23.05 11.54 -15.18
C ALA A 392 23.20 12.15 -16.58
N LEU A 393 23.72 13.36 -16.67
CA LEU A 393 23.80 14.13 -17.91
C LEU A 393 25.18 14.07 -18.59
N ASP A 394 26.26 14.10 -17.79
CA ASP A 394 27.62 14.21 -18.30
C ASP A 394 28.44 12.91 -18.17
N GLY A 395 27.93 11.91 -17.43
CA GLY A 395 28.65 10.67 -17.16
C GLY A 395 29.75 10.78 -16.09
N ASP A 396 29.83 11.92 -15.40
CA ASP A 396 30.78 12.12 -14.30
C ASP A 396 30.21 11.59 -12.99
N TRP A 397 30.27 10.29 -12.82
CA TRP A 397 29.70 9.53 -11.71
C TRP A 397 30.58 9.60 -10.43
N ARG A 398 31.86 9.89 -10.53
CA ARG A 398 32.82 9.80 -9.42
C ARG A 398 32.49 10.73 -8.25
N PRO A 399 32.13 12.01 -8.45
CA PRO A 399 31.73 12.91 -7.37
C PRO A 399 30.52 12.41 -6.58
N MET A 400 29.55 11.82 -7.26
CA MET A 400 28.36 11.23 -6.62
C MET A 400 28.75 10.08 -5.67
N MET A 401 29.51 9.13 -6.17
CA MET A 401 29.96 7.98 -5.38
C MET A 401 30.85 8.38 -4.21
N GLU A 402 31.79 9.30 -4.43
CA GLU A 402 32.66 9.82 -3.37
C GLU A 402 31.89 10.58 -2.31
N TYR A 403 30.87 11.34 -2.70
CA TYR A 403 29.97 12.01 -1.75
C TYR A 403 29.26 11.00 -0.85
N ILE A 404 28.65 9.97 -1.43
CA ILE A 404 27.92 8.92 -0.69
C ILE A 404 28.88 8.14 0.24
N CYS A 405 30.05 7.73 -0.26
CA CYS A 405 31.06 7.03 0.56
C CYS A 405 31.60 7.90 1.71
N ARG A 406 31.74 9.21 1.50
CA ARG A 406 32.13 10.16 2.55
C ARG A 406 31.05 10.29 3.62
N GLN A 407 29.78 10.39 3.22
CA GLN A 407 28.66 10.40 4.17
C GLN A 407 28.65 9.13 5.02
N TYR A 408 28.92 7.98 4.42
CA TYR A 408 29.07 6.72 5.16
C TYR A 408 30.24 6.76 6.15
N HIS A 409 31.39 7.29 5.75
CA HIS A 409 32.58 7.45 6.60
C HIS A 409 32.31 8.37 7.80
N ASP A 410 31.65 9.52 7.55
CA ASP A 410 31.41 10.55 8.58
C ASP A 410 30.31 10.15 9.58
N THR A 411 29.58 9.09 9.29
CA THR A 411 28.47 8.59 10.12
C THR A 411 28.94 7.82 11.34
N THR A 412 29.68 8.47 12.23
CA THR A 412 30.25 7.83 13.42
C THR A 412 29.24 7.30 14.44
N SER A 413 28.04 7.90 14.52
CA SER A 413 26.97 7.52 15.43
C SER A 413 26.13 6.33 14.97
N VAL A 414 26.27 5.91 13.71
CA VAL A 414 25.51 4.81 13.09
C VAL A 414 26.35 3.56 12.87
N ARG A 415 27.64 3.63 13.21
CA ARG A 415 28.61 2.52 13.00
C ARG A 415 28.16 1.18 13.55
N SER A 416 27.48 1.15 14.69
CA SER A 416 26.95 -0.08 15.27
C SER A 416 25.72 -0.63 14.54
N LEU A 417 25.09 0.18 13.68
CA LEU A 417 23.88 -0.20 12.94
C LEU A 417 24.20 -0.51 11.46
N ILE A 418 25.37 -0.12 10.94
CA ILE A 418 25.74 -0.20 9.53
C ILE A 418 27.06 -0.96 9.35
N GLU A 419 27.25 -2.09 10.02
CA GLU A 419 28.36 -3.00 9.76
C GLU A 419 27.95 -4.13 8.81
N GLY A 420 28.77 -4.35 7.79
CA GLY A 420 28.60 -5.40 6.79
C GLY A 420 27.97 -4.93 5.48
N GLU A 421 28.19 -5.71 4.44
CA GLU A 421 27.85 -5.39 3.05
C GLU A 421 26.39 -4.98 2.86
N ARG A 422 25.46 -5.74 3.45
CA ARG A 422 24.00 -5.46 3.36
C ARG A 422 23.59 -4.12 3.96
N ASN A 423 24.21 -3.75 5.05
CA ASN A 423 23.90 -2.48 5.72
C ASN A 423 24.39 -1.28 4.92
N ILE A 424 25.57 -1.41 4.31
CA ILE A 424 26.13 -0.41 3.39
C ILE A 424 25.26 -0.32 2.13
N GLN A 425 24.81 -1.46 1.61
CA GLN A 425 23.92 -1.54 0.48
C GLN A 425 22.60 -0.78 0.76
N GLY A 426 21.97 -1.00 1.91
CA GLY A 426 20.77 -0.24 2.33
C GLY A 426 21.01 1.26 2.45
N PHE A 427 22.18 1.67 3.00
CA PHE A 427 22.59 3.06 3.09
C PHE A 427 22.74 3.70 1.71
N MET A 428 23.50 3.07 0.80
CA MET A 428 23.70 3.57 -0.55
C MET A 428 22.39 3.61 -1.35
N THR A 429 21.53 2.60 -1.20
CA THR A 429 20.19 2.56 -1.81
C THR A 429 19.37 3.78 -1.42
N ALA A 430 19.39 4.15 -0.13
CA ALA A 430 18.68 5.33 0.35
C ALA A 430 19.17 6.62 -0.37
N TYR A 431 20.48 6.78 -0.53
CA TYR A 431 21.03 7.94 -1.24
C TYR A 431 20.70 7.94 -2.72
N PHE A 432 20.85 6.81 -3.41
CA PHE A 432 20.52 6.68 -4.83
C PHE A 432 19.02 6.95 -5.10
N SER A 433 18.16 6.71 -4.13
CA SER A 433 16.71 6.91 -4.27
C SER A 433 16.25 8.36 -4.06
N LEU A 434 17.15 9.26 -3.62
CA LEU A 434 16.86 10.68 -3.50
C LEU A 434 16.79 11.41 -4.84
N ASP A 435 17.27 10.78 -5.87
CA ASP A 435 17.48 11.38 -7.17
C ASP A 435 16.29 11.16 -8.12
N PRO A 436 15.90 12.15 -8.92
CA PRO A 436 14.84 12.01 -9.90
C PRO A 436 15.25 11.29 -11.19
N TYR A 437 16.56 11.14 -11.47
CA TYR A 437 17.04 10.57 -12.72
C TYR A 437 16.95 9.06 -12.80
N TYR A 438 16.92 8.37 -11.63
CA TYR A 438 17.05 6.92 -11.59
C TYR A 438 15.94 6.23 -10.78
N LEU A 439 15.51 5.09 -11.31
CA LEU A 439 14.84 4.07 -10.56
C LEU A 439 15.90 3.15 -9.96
N THR A 440 16.14 3.27 -8.67
CA THR A 440 17.14 2.45 -7.99
C THR A 440 16.55 1.10 -7.63
N ASN A 441 17.07 0.03 -8.24
CA ASN A 441 16.70 -1.33 -7.92
C ASN A 441 17.90 -2.04 -7.27
N PRO A 442 17.87 -2.33 -5.97
CA PRO A 442 18.84 -3.23 -5.35
C PRO A 442 18.53 -4.68 -5.75
N GLU A 443 19.58 -5.50 -5.88
CA GLU A 443 19.48 -6.93 -6.16
C GLU A 443 18.62 -7.25 -7.41
N VAL A 444 18.87 -6.54 -8.52
CA VAL A 444 18.21 -6.87 -9.79
C VAL A 444 18.75 -8.21 -10.30
N GLU A 445 17.84 -9.16 -10.52
CA GLU A 445 18.17 -10.43 -11.17
C GLU A 445 18.51 -10.19 -12.64
N LEU A 446 19.75 -10.42 -12.98
CA LEU A 446 20.29 -10.35 -14.33
C LEU A 446 20.64 -11.75 -14.82
N SER A 447 20.85 -11.92 -16.11
CA SER A 447 21.07 -13.24 -16.77
C SER A 447 22.14 -14.14 -16.13
N HIS A 448 23.02 -13.59 -15.28
CA HIS A 448 24.14 -14.29 -14.64
C HIS A 448 24.21 -14.07 -13.11
N GLY A 449 23.15 -13.61 -12.46
CA GLY A 449 23.10 -13.37 -11.02
C GLY A 449 22.40 -12.06 -10.64
N TYR A 450 22.65 -11.59 -9.41
CA TYR A 450 22.08 -10.36 -8.89
C TYR A 450 23.17 -9.30 -8.80
N CYS A 451 22.95 -8.11 -9.38
CA CYS A 451 23.81 -6.96 -9.15
C CYS A 451 23.37 -6.21 -7.87
N ASP A 452 24.33 -5.62 -7.16
CA ASP A 452 24.02 -4.89 -5.93
C ASP A 452 23.15 -3.67 -6.19
N PHE A 453 23.45 -2.87 -7.24
CA PHE A 453 22.62 -1.74 -7.64
C PHE A 453 22.56 -1.61 -9.15
N PHE A 454 21.37 -1.31 -9.63
CA PHE A 454 21.17 -0.80 -10.97
C PHE A 454 20.46 0.55 -10.90
N LEU A 455 21.17 1.61 -11.24
CA LEU A 455 20.63 2.96 -11.42
C LEU A 455 20.03 3.03 -12.82
N MET A 456 18.78 2.58 -12.93
CA MET A 456 18.05 2.53 -14.18
C MET A 456 17.46 3.91 -14.50
N PRO A 457 17.70 4.49 -15.69
CA PRO A 457 17.15 5.78 -16.04
C PRO A 457 15.62 5.82 -15.95
N ASP A 458 15.09 6.82 -15.26
CA ASP A 458 13.67 7.14 -15.27
C ASP A 458 13.40 8.16 -16.40
N PHE A 459 13.24 7.66 -17.62
CA PHE A 459 13.02 8.50 -18.80
C PHE A 459 11.67 9.22 -18.77
N HIS A 460 10.70 8.79 -17.95
CA HIS A 460 9.43 9.48 -17.80
C HIS A 460 9.63 10.78 -17.02
N ARG A 461 10.43 10.71 -15.98
CA ARG A 461 10.70 11.86 -15.13
C ARG A 461 11.78 12.77 -15.73
N CYS A 462 12.81 12.17 -16.31
CA CYS A 462 13.97 12.87 -16.87
C CYS A 462 14.36 12.28 -18.22
N ALA A 463 13.68 12.71 -19.29
CA ALA A 463 13.92 12.23 -20.65
C ALA A 463 15.36 12.51 -21.16
N THR A 464 16.07 13.42 -20.53
CA THR A 464 17.45 13.82 -20.87
C THR A 464 18.52 12.98 -20.20
N THR A 465 18.16 12.02 -19.33
CA THR A 465 19.14 11.12 -18.71
C THR A 465 19.94 10.38 -19.77
N ALA A 466 21.26 10.58 -19.79
CA ALA A 466 22.15 10.06 -20.82
C ALA A 466 23.00 8.86 -20.36
N HIS A 467 23.06 8.61 -19.04
CA HIS A 467 23.93 7.59 -18.44
C HIS A 467 23.16 6.70 -17.45
N ALA A 468 23.49 5.41 -17.44
CA ALA A 468 22.97 4.39 -16.55
C ALA A 468 24.11 3.66 -15.84
N TYR A 469 23.91 3.16 -14.64
CA TYR A 469 25.00 2.60 -13.84
C TYR A 469 24.61 1.24 -13.24
N ILE A 470 25.50 0.25 -13.40
CA ILE A 470 25.54 -0.92 -12.53
C ILE A 470 26.66 -0.70 -11.54
N VAL A 471 26.37 -0.87 -10.26
CA VAL A 471 27.36 -0.73 -9.19
C VAL A 471 27.45 -2.04 -8.42
N GLU A 472 28.63 -2.60 -8.33
CA GLU A 472 28.95 -3.78 -7.52
C GLU A 472 29.69 -3.31 -6.27
N LEU A 473 29.13 -3.61 -5.11
CA LEU A 473 29.67 -3.23 -3.81
C LEU A 473 30.37 -4.42 -3.16
N LYS A 474 31.56 -4.21 -2.65
CA LYS A 474 32.28 -5.20 -1.86
C LYS A 474 32.72 -4.62 -0.53
N TYR A 475 32.47 -5.37 0.53
CA TYR A 475 32.84 -5.01 1.89
C TYR A 475 34.01 -5.85 2.39
N LEU A 476 35.01 -5.18 2.91
CA LEU A 476 36.17 -5.78 3.61
C LEU A 476 36.12 -5.43 5.08
N LYS A 477 36.41 -6.40 5.93
CA LYS A 477 36.63 -6.14 7.34
C LYS A 477 37.85 -5.23 7.53
N PRO A 478 37.90 -4.45 8.63
CA PRO A 478 39.03 -3.53 8.86
C PRO A 478 40.40 -4.21 8.87
N ASP A 479 40.46 -5.45 9.30
CA ASP A 479 41.67 -6.29 9.42
C ASP A 479 41.99 -7.13 8.17
N ALA A 480 41.22 -7.00 7.09
CA ALA A 480 41.42 -7.76 5.87
C ALA A 480 42.81 -7.44 5.25
N THR A 481 43.47 -8.49 4.73
CA THR A 481 44.80 -8.34 4.06
C THR A 481 44.65 -7.74 2.66
N GLU A 482 45.73 -7.20 2.12
CA GLU A 482 45.75 -6.68 0.76
C GLU A 482 45.51 -7.77 -0.29
N GLU A 483 45.97 -8.99 -0.03
CA GLU A 483 45.76 -10.14 -0.90
C GLU A 483 44.27 -10.50 -0.96
N ALA A 484 43.58 -10.49 0.20
CA ALA A 484 42.14 -10.72 0.26
C ALA A 484 41.35 -9.61 -0.46
N ALA A 485 41.80 -8.36 -0.31
CA ALA A 485 41.22 -7.21 -1.00
C ALA A 485 41.36 -7.31 -2.52
N ALA A 486 42.57 -7.66 -3.02
CA ALA A 486 42.83 -7.85 -4.43
C ALA A 486 42.00 -8.98 -5.02
N LYS A 487 41.92 -10.14 -4.35
CA LYS A 487 41.12 -11.28 -4.80
C LYS A 487 39.63 -10.92 -4.90
N GLN A 488 39.06 -10.28 -3.86
CA GLN A 488 37.67 -9.86 -3.86
C GLN A 488 37.37 -8.84 -4.97
N TRP A 489 38.33 -7.96 -5.25
CA TRP A 489 38.25 -7.00 -6.35
C TRP A 489 38.15 -7.71 -7.70
N ASP A 490 39.05 -8.66 -7.97
CA ASP A 490 39.09 -9.40 -9.24
C ASP A 490 37.81 -10.21 -9.47
N GLU A 491 37.28 -10.83 -8.41
CA GLU A 491 35.98 -11.52 -8.43
C GLU A 491 34.83 -10.55 -8.77
N ALA A 492 34.83 -9.35 -8.18
CA ALA A 492 33.81 -8.32 -8.47
C ALA A 492 33.88 -7.81 -9.91
N VAL A 493 35.09 -7.64 -10.44
CA VAL A 493 35.31 -7.23 -11.84
C VAL A 493 34.80 -8.26 -12.81
N GLU A 494 35.04 -9.55 -12.56
CA GLU A 494 34.50 -10.63 -13.39
C GLU A 494 32.99 -10.68 -13.35
N GLN A 495 32.41 -10.54 -12.15
CA GLN A 495 30.97 -10.56 -11.91
C GLN A 495 30.26 -9.41 -12.64
N ILE A 496 30.73 -8.17 -12.51
CA ILE A 496 30.08 -6.98 -13.10
C ILE A 496 30.17 -6.99 -14.64
N ARG A 497 31.23 -7.52 -15.23
CA ARG A 497 31.35 -7.69 -16.68
C ARG A 497 30.25 -8.61 -17.21
N GLY A 498 30.01 -9.72 -16.51
CA GLY A 498 28.93 -10.65 -16.87
C GLY A 498 27.55 -9.97 -16.88
N TYR A 499 27.30 -9.03 -15.97
CA TYR A 499 26.04 -8.26 -15.96
C TYR A 499 25.92 -7.31 -17.15
N GLY A 500 27.00 -6.61 -17.51
CA GLY A 500 27.01 -5.64 -18.61
C GLY A 500 26.74 -6.24 -20.00
N GLU A 501 27.01 -7.53 -20.19
CA GLU A 501 26.75 -8.25 -21.44
C GLU A 501 25.28 -8.66 -21.61
N GLY A 502 24.48 -8.60 -20.54
CA GLY A 502 23.08 -9.07 -20.51
C GLY A 502 22.16 -8.24 -21.43
N LYS A 503 21.38 -8.91 -22.30
CA LYS A 503 20.38 -8.23 -23.16
C LYS A 503 19.32 -7.49 -22.34
N ALA A 504 18.95 -8.04 -21.19
CA ALA A 504 17.96 -7.43 -20.29
C ALA A 504 18.45 -6.09 -19.75
N VAL A 505 19.71 -5.99 -19.33
CA VAL A 505 20.33 -4.75 -18.84
C VAL A 505 20.35 -3.67 -19.91
N ARG A 506 20.73 -4.02 -21.12
CA ARG A 506 20.77 -3.06 -22.24
C ARG A 506 19.36 -2.57 -22.60
N ALA A 507 18.36 -3.44 -22.53
CA ALA A 507 16.96 -3.06 -22.75
C ALA A 507 16.47 -2.09 -21.65
N LEU A 508 16.83 -2.33 -20.40
CA LEU A 508 16.46 -1.46 -19.26
C LEU A 508 17.23 -0.13 -19.26
N ALA A 509 18.49 -0.11 -19.68
CA ALA A 509 19.26 1.12 -19.85
C ALA A 509 18.72 1.98 -21.02
N GLY A 510 17.99 1.39 -21.96
CA GLY A 510 17.37 2.08 -23.08
C GLY A 510 18.39 2.79 -23.96
N LYS A 511 18.26 4.12 -24.10
CA LYS A 511 19.19 4.98 -24.88
C LYS A 511 20.40 5.47 -24.10
N ALA A 512 20.47 5.22 -22.78
CA ALA A 512 21.56 5.70 -21.94
C ALA A 512 22.82 4.87 -22.11
N ALA A 513 23.98 5.51 -21.98
CA ALA A 513 25.26 4.82 -21.94
C ALA A 513 25.39 4.07 -20.61
N LEU A 514 25.69 2.77 -20.68
CA LEU A 514 25.82 1.93 -19.49
C LEU A 514 27.25 1.94 -18.95
N HIS A 515 27.41 2.23 -17.68
CA HIS A 515 28.65 2.24 -16.93
C HIS A 515 28.67 1.12 -15.89
N LEU A 516 29.81 0.46 -15.72
CA LEU A 516 30.00 -0.63 -14.77
C LEU A 516 31.01 -0.16 -13.70
N ILE A 517 30.56 -0.02 -12.46
CA ILE A 517 31.36 0.53 -11.37
C ILE A 517 31.54 -0.50 -10.27
N VAL A 518 32.77 -0.77 -9.87
CA VAL A 518 33.08 -1.55 -8.68
C VAL A 518 33.49 -0.62 -7.54
N VAL A 519 32.87 -0.81 -6.37
CA VAL A 519 33.15 -0.05 -5.14
C VAL A 519 33.56 -1.03 -4.05
N GLN A 520 34.74 -0.84 -3.49
CA GLN A 520 35.23 -1.65 -2.38
C GLN A 520 35.43 -0.77 -1.13
N ILE A 521 34.74 -1.14 -0.05
CA ILE A 521 34.78 -0.44 1.23
C ILE A 521 35.49 -1.32 2.23
N LYS A 522 36.49 -0.77 2.94
CA LYS A 522 37.19 -1.46 4.03
C LYS A 522 36.83 -0.81 5.37
N GLY A 523 36.14 -1.56 6.22
CA GLY A 523 35.59 -1.01 7.46
C GLY A 523 34.56 0.08 7.16
N HIS A 524 34.92 1.33 7.40
CA HIS A 524 34.06 2.49 7.18
C HIS A 524 34.57 3.45 6.09
N SER A 525 35.61 3.07 5.37
CA SER A 525 36.26 3.95 4.39
C SER A 525 36.26 3.35 3.00
N LEU A 526 36.08 4.21 2.01
CA LEU A 526 36.30 3.85 0.62
C LEU A 526 37.74 3.37 0.45
N TYR A 527 37.92 2.13 0.01
CA TYR A 527 39.21 1.52 -0.20
C TYR A 527 39.64 1.62 -1.68
N ARG A 528 38.75 1.24 -2.58
CA ARG A 528 39.00 1.30 -4.03
C ARG A 528 37.67 1.50 -4.77
N MET A 529 37.72 2.23 -5.90
CA MET A 529 36.56 2.46 -6.75
C MET A 529 37.03 2.77 -8.19
N ASP A 530 36.56 1.98 -9.16
CA ASP A 530 36.88 2.18 -10.56
C ASP A 530 35.73 1.77 -11.48
N GLU A 531 35.70 2.39 -12.67
CA GLU A 531 34.86 1.99 -13.78
C GLU A 531 35.54 0.87 -14.56
N ILE A 532 34.81 -0.21 -14.81
CA ILE A 532 35.27 -1.42 -15.49
C ILE A 532 34.85 -1.33 -16.97
N ARG A 533 35.81 -1.37 -17.85
CA ARG A 533 35.62 -1.32 -19.30
C ARG A 533 35.55 -2.72 -19.90
#